data_cb5da3c43020240537318002ebc021ff
#
_entry.id   cb5da3c43020240537318002ebc021ff
#
_cell.length_a   1.000
_cell.length_b   1.000
_cell.length_c   1.000
_cell.angle_alpha   90.00
_cell.angle_beta   90.00
_cell.angle_gamma   90.00
#
_symmetry.space_group_name_H-M   'P 1'
#
loop_
_entity.id
_entity.type
_entity.pdbx_description
1 polymer ?
#
loop_
_entity_poly.entity_id
_entity_poly.type
_entity_poly.pdbx_seq_one_letter_code
_entity_poly.pdbx_strand_id
1 'polypeptide(L)'
;MSVNGVEILNVARAHAYITQHLPGLTAHCNAPLLREGLGHSEYTTPQDDGAPWYQGNRTAAERFYGLFPLGTQGVDDSTRSMNVTELLGDGAVHTMPRHGSREIRVTAVAVAADGEALAEGLAWLRDVLAGEDCSDPSRLACLGKDVVMYSAVPEDLMEEVEFRRTFYEAEVTEGPLVTKVYPSKVASIVGVEFTLTAGKPWAFTPTTAIATLDMDTALHFDDPEGEDCSPMNIAYDQYIDDPFFTGIARPPQPPTVLPPNILTVTSWRRKTAAIPPHFTERWGRVMPLVLVGTGATALQYLRIRFYREGHGLDGCDFDGEFLVSYIPASCTLTLDAIRRSATITRADGTVVPAGHLLFGSDGRPFQWPSLGCQYSYTMTADLFPGQADVLVTLDAAVRE
;
A
#
# COMPACT_ATOMS: atom_id res chain seq x y z
N MET A 1 -16.07 0.78 -7.05
CA MET A 1 -14.99 1.71 -6.64
C MET A 1 -15.36 2.35 -5.31
N SER A 2 -14.43 2.40 -4.38
CA SER A 2 -14.61 3.13 -3.12
C SER A 2 -13.46 4.11 -2.87
N VAL A 3 -13.74 5.17 -2.12
CA VAL A 3 -12.77 6.17 -1.69
C VAL A 3 -12.85 6.27 -0.16
N ASN A 4 -11.75 6.06 0.53
CA ASN A 4 -11.69 5.94 2.00
C ASN A 4 -12.75 4.98 2.58
N GLY A 5 -12.99 3.86 1.92
CA GLY A 5 -13.98 2.86 2.33
C GLY A 5 -15.44 3.20 1.96
N VAL A 6 -15.73 4.41 1.48
CA VAL A 6 -17.07 4.79 1.01
C VAL A 6 -17.23 4.34 -0.45
N GLU A 7 -18.21 3.47 -0.71
CA GLU A 7 -18.55 3.03 -2.07
C GLU A 7 -19.14 4.19 -2.88
N ILE A 8 -18.48 4.56 -3.97
CA ILE A 8 -18.96 5.63 -4.88
C ILE A 8 -19.59 5.05 -6.13
N LEU A 9 -18.99 4.00 -6.68
CA LEU A 9 -19.43 3.35 -7.91
C LEU A 9 -19.62 1.85 -7.67
N ASN A 10 -20.84 1.39 -7.92
CA ASN A 10 -21.17 -0.03 -7.89
C ASN A 10 -22.18 -0.32 -9.00
N VAL A 11 -21.71 -0.96 -10.07
CA VAL A 11 -22.52 -1.26 -11.24
C VAL A 11 -23.69 -2.18 -10.90
N ALA A 12 -23.51 -3.16 -10.02
CA ALA A 12 -24.56 -4.11 -9.65
C ALA A 12 -25.67 -3.42 -8.86
N ARG A 13 -25.33 -2.56 -7.91
CA ARG A 13 -26.29 -1.75 -7.13
C ARG A 13 -27.06 -0.78 -8.03
N ALA A 14 -26.34 0.01 -8.82
CA ALA A 14 -26.99 0.97 -9.72
C ALA A 14 -27.90 0.27 -10.75
N HIS A 15 -27.47 -0.87 -11.32
CA HIS A 15 -28.28 -1.68 -12.21
C HIS A 15 -29.58 -2.15 -11.55
N ALA A 16 -29.49 -2.68 -10.33
CA ALA A 16 -30.65 -3.20 -9.59
C ALA A 16 -31.68 -2.09 -9.35
N TYR A 17 -31.24 -0.93 -8.83
CA TYR A 17 -32.14 0.20 -8.55
C TYR A 17 -32.78 0.77 -9.81
N ILE A 18 -32.00 0.96 -10.88
CA ILE A 18 -32.52 1.46 -12.15
C ILE A 18 -33.59 0.52 -12.73
N THR A 19 -33.29 -0.79 -12.72
CA THR A 19 -34.21 -1.78 -13.29
C THR A 19 -35.51 -1.91 -12.49
N GLN A 20 -35.43 -1.81 -11.15
CA GLN A 20 -36.61 -1.97 -10.28
C GLN A 20 -37.48 -0.70 -10.22
N HIS A 21 -36.86 0.48 -10.18
CA HIS A 21 -37.57 1.72 -9.88
C HIS A 21 -37.82 2.63 -11.08
N LEU A 22 -37.16 2.40 -12.22
CA LEU A 22 -37.28 3.21 -13.41
C LEU A 22 -37.71 2.36 -14.61
N PRO A 23 -38.99 1.98 -14.70
CA PRO A 23 -39.49 1.20 -15.82
C PRO A 23 -39.29 1.94 -17.14
N GLY A 24 -38.66 1.27 -18.11
CA GLY A 24 -38.35 1.84 -19.43
C GLY A 24 -36.92 2.37 -19.56
N LEU A 25 -36.10 2.34 -18.51
CA LEU A 25 -34.66 2.43 -18.58
C LEU A 25 -34.04 1.02 -18.48
N THR A 26 -33.11 0.72 -19.38
CA THR A 26 -32.39 -0.55 -19.37
C THR A 26 -30.91 -0.27 -19.16
N ALA A 27 -30.35 -0.78 -18.06
CA ALA A 27 -28.91 -0.81 -17.87
C ALA A 27 -28.37 -2.12 -18.45
N HIS A 28 -27.46 -2.03 -19.42
CA HIS A 28 -26.99 -3.22 -20.16
C HIS A 28 -25.85 -3.97 -19.43
N CYS A 29 -25.30 -3.43 -18.37
CA CYS A 29 -24.24 -4.06 -17.61
C CYS A 29 -24.74 -4.50 -16.24
N ASN A 30 -24.82 -5.81 -16.05
CA ASN A 30 -25.10 -6.42 -14.77
C ASN A 30 -23.84 -7.22 -14.39
N ALA A 31 -23.30 -7.00 -13.20
CA ALA A 31 -22.15 -7.72 -12.69
C ALA A 31 -22.55 -8.58 -11.46
N PRO A 32 -23.31 -9.68 -11.66
CA PRO A 32 -23.79 -10.52 -10.55
C PRO A 32 -22.63 -11.11 -9.77
N LEU A 33 -21.57 -11.52 -10.44
CA LEU A 33 -20.38 -12.08 -9.82
C LEU A 33 -19.65 -11.06 -8.94
N LEU A 34 -19.59 -9.79 -9.35
CA LEU A 34 -19.04 -8.73 -8.50
C LEU A 34 -19.84 -8.57 -7.20
N ARG A 35 -21.16 -8.67 -7.28
CA ARG A 35 -22.02 -8.61 -6.09
C ARG A 35 -21.74 -9.79 -5.15
N GLU A 36 -21.66 -11.01 -5.69
CA GLU A 36 -21.34 -12.22 -4.92
C GLU A 36 -19.96 -12.13 -4.29
N GLY A 37 -18.95 -11.71 -5.07
CA GLY A 37 -17.59 -11.52 -4.61
C GLY A 37 -17.47 -10.45 -3.52
N LEU A 38 -18.33 -9.42 -3.51
CA LEU A 38 -18.41 -8.44 -2.42
C LEU A 38 -19.18 -8.95 -1.20
N GLY A 39 -19.75 -10.17 -1.26
CA GLY A 39 -20.57 -10.74 -0.20
C GLY A 39 -21.90 -10.00 0.01
N HIS A 40 -22.38 -9.28 -1.00
CA HIS A 40 -23.62 -8.51 -0.92
C HIS A 40 -24.83 -9.35 -1.32
N SER A 41 -25.95 -9.16 -0.58
CA SER A 41 -27.26 -9.67 -0.94
C SER A 41 -27.81 -8.98 -2.20
N GLU A 42 -28.97 -9.41 -2.69
CA GLU A 42 -29.64 -8.68 -3.77
C GLU A 42 -30.01 -7.27 -3.32
N TYR A 43 -29.70 -6.28 -4.17
CA TYR A 43 -30.05 -4.90 -3.90
C TYR A 43 -31.51 -4.64 -4.19
N THR A 44 -32.19 -3.94 -3.29
CA THR A 44 -33.63 -3.66 -3.35
C THR A 44 -33.93 -2.16 -3.33
N THR A 45 -33.61 -1.47 -2.24
CA THR A 45 -33.78 -0.02 -2.13
C THR A 45 -32.57 0.62 -1.49
N PRO A 46 -32.30 1.91 -1.74
CA PRO A 46 -31.21 2.61 -1.06
C PRO A 46 -31.28 2.55 0.47
N GLN A 47 -32.50 2.53 1.03
CA GLN A 47 -32.74 2.42 2.46
C GLN A 47 -32.38 1.04 3.00
N ASP A 48 -32.94 -0.03 2.41
CA ASP A 48 -32.81 -1.40 2.93
C ASP A 48 -31.37 -1.90 2.79
N ASP A 49 -30.67 -1.45 1.75
CA ASP A 49 -29.29 -1.84 1.44
C ASP A 49 -28.26 -0.94 2.11
N GLY A 50 -28.68 0.04 2.90
CA GLY A 50 -27.76 0.99 3.53
C GLY A 50 -26.86 1.70 2.52
N ALA A 51 -27.43 2.18 1.40
CA ALA A 51 -26.64 2.85 0.37
C ALA A 51 -25.85 4.03 0.97
N PRO A 52 -24.58 4.26 0.55
CA PRO A 52 -23.69 5.26 1.18
C PRO A 52 -24.24 6.68 1.21
N TRP A 53 -25.09 7.03 0.27
CA TRP A 53 -25.77 8.34 0.20
C TRP A 53 -27.05 8.43 1.03
N TYR A 54 -27.54 7.29 1.56
CA TYR A 54 -28.76 7.25 2.38
C TYR A 54 -28.42 7.45 3.85
N GLN A 55 -28.74 8.63 4.39
CA GLN A 55 -28.47 8.99 5.79
C GLN A 55 -29.72 8.94 6.71
N GLY A 56 -30.74 8.19 6.32
CA GLY A 56 -31.90 7.89 7.16
C GLY A 56 -32.94 8.99 7.37
N ASN A 57 -32.68 10.22 6.95
CA ASN A 57 -33.52 11.40 7.27
C ASN A 57 -34.04 12.18 6.08
N ARG A 58 -33.72 11.77 4.85
CA ARG A 58 -34.08 12.53 3.65
C ARG A 58 -34.75 11.63 2.61
N THR A 59 -36.03 11.87 2.36
CA THR A 59 -36.81 11.14 1.33
C THR A 59 -36.25 11.31 -0.09
N ALA A 60 -35.51 12.38 -0.37
CA ALA A 60 -34.82 12.57 -1.63
C ALA A 60 -33.70 11.54 -1.84
N ALA A 61 -32.97 11.15 -0.78
CA ALA A 61 -31.89 10.17 -0.85
C ALA A 61 -32.37 8.76 -1.22
N GLU A 62 -33.62 8.39 -0.88
CA GLU A 62 -34.22 7.12 -1.30
C GLU A 62 -34.46 7.03 -2.81
N ARG A 63 -34.59 8.18 -3.48
CA ARG A 63 -34.89 8.29 -4.90
C ARG A 63 -33.65 8.58 -5.75
N PHE A 64 -32.45 8.65 -5.14
CA PHE A 64 -31.18 8.67 -5.84
C PHE A 64 -30.69 7.23 -6.00
N TYR A 65 -30.47 6.81 -7.23
CA TYR A 65 -30.14 5.41 -7.58
C TYR A 65 -28.63 5.19 -7.79
N GLY A 66 -27.83 6.22 -7.49
CA GLY A 66 -26.38 6.12 -7.50
C GLY A 66 -25.74 6.52 -8.80
N LEU A 67 -24.48 6.13 -8.94
CA LEU A 67 -23.65 6.41 -10.08
C LEU A 67 -23.44 5.11 -10.88
N PHE A 68 -23.84 5.13 -12.15
CA PHE A 68 -23.57 4.03 -13.08
C PHE A 68 -22.24 4.31 -13.81
N PRO A 69 -21.20 3.48 -13.66
CA PRO A 69 -19.92 3.71 -14.31
C PRO A 69 -20.02 3.52 -15.82
N LEU A 70 -19.46 4.46 -16.58
CA LEU A 70 -19.30 4.35 -18.03
C LEU A 70 -17.89 3.94 -18.43
N GLY A 71 -16.89 4.35 -17.66
CA GLY A 71 -15.51 3.98 -17.91
C GLY A 71 -14.54 4.65 -16.94
N THR A 72 -13.36 4.06 -16.87
CA THR A 72 -12.21 4.58 -16.13
C THR A 72 -10.99 4.58 -17.04
N GLN A 73 -10.16 5.61 -16.94
CA GLN A 73 -8.89 5.73 -17.65
C GLN A 73 -7.76 5.90 -16.63
N GLY A 74 -6.55 5.48 -16.98
CA GLY A 74 -5.38 5.63 -16.13
C GLY A 74 -5.26 4.57 -15.03
N VAL A 75 -6.11 3.55 -14.99
CA VAL A 75 -6.05 2.46 -14.00
C VAL A 75 -4.87 1.53 -14.28
N ASP A 76 -4.62 1.21 -15.56
CA ASP A 76 -3.58 0.27 -15.99
C ASP A 76 -2.33 0.98 -16.48
N ASP A 77 -2.39 2.30 -16.67
CA ASP A 77 -1.30 3.11 -17.21
C ASP A 77 -0.49 3.77 -16.11
N SER A 78 0.83 3.72 -16.20
CA SER A 78 1.72 4.54 -15.37
C SER A 78 2.46 5.57 -16.22
N THR A 79 2.40 6.84 -15.81
CA THR A 79 3.19 7.90 -16.45
C THR A 79 4.67 7.69 -16.18
N ARG A 80 5.44 7.47 -17.24
CA ARG A 80 6.91 7.45 -17.19
C ARG A 80 7.46 8.72 -17.83
N SER A 81 8.33 9.40 -17.12
CA SER A 81 9.10 10.53 -17.66
C SER A 81 10.59 10.21 -17.62
N MET A 82 11.30 10.62 -18.64
CA MET A 82 12.74 10.46 -18.78
C MET A 82 13.29 11.67 -19.52
N ASN A 83 14.32 12.29 -18.98
CA ASN A 83 15.01 13.34 -19.70
C ASN A 83 16.04 12.72 -20.65
N VAL A 84 16.03 13.21 -21.88
CA VAL A 84 16.98 12.87 -22.93
C VAL A 84 17.84 14.09 -23.18
N THR A 85 19.15 13.96 -23.08
CA THR A 85 20.09 15.04 -23.41
C THR A 85 20.91 14.61 -24.61
N GLU A 86 20.77 15.33 -25.70
CA GLU A 86 21.55 15.12 -26.92
C GLU A 86 23.03 15.44 -26.67
N LEU A 87 23.90 14.59 -27.20
CA LEU A 87 25.35 14.83 -27.17
C LEU A 87 25.75 15.78 -28.29
N LEU A 88 26.90 16.43 -28.13
CA LEU A 88 27.49 17.25 -29.19
C LEU A 88 27.93 16.43 -30.44
N GLY A 89 28.02 15.10 -30.29
CA GLY A 89 28.21 14.15 -31.39
C GLY A 89 26.95 13.32 -31.58
N ASP A 90 27.10 12.15 -32.24
CA ASP A 90 25.98 11.23 -32.44
C ASP A 90 25.54 10.58 -31.12
N GLY A 91 24.22 10.60 -30.87
CA GLY A 91 23.61 9.92 -29.73
C GLY A 91 23.09 10.83 -28.64
N ALA A 92 22.47 10.21 -27.62
CA ALA A 92 21.89 10.91 -26.48
C ALA A 92 22.13 10.15 -25.18
N VAL A 93 22.20 10.87 -24.06
CA VAL A 93 22.25 10.30 -22.71
C VAL A 93 20.84 10.36 -22.10
N HIS A 94 20.40 9.25 -21.54
CA HIS A 94 19.11 9.12 -20.88
C HIS A 94 19.31 9.16 -19.35
N THR A 95 18.44 9.92 -18.65
CA THR A 95 18.37 9.83 -17.19
C THR A 95 17.59 8.55 -16.79
N MET A 96 17.68 8.17 -15.53
CA MET A 96 16.83 7.10 -15.00
C MET A 96 15.35 7.46 -15.18
N PRO A 97 14.52 6.53 -15.68
CA PRO A 97 13.09 6.76 -15.82
C PRO A 97 12.46 6.99 -14.44
N ARG A 98 11.61 7.99 -14.34
CA ARG A 98 10.81 8.30 -13.15
C ARG A 98 9.36 7.99 -13.43
N HIS A 99 8.68 7.36 -12.49
CA HIS A 99 7.24 7.24 -12.49
C HIS A 99 6.67 8.51 -11.84
N GLY A 100 5.80 9.20 -12.58
CA GLY A 100 5.03 10.35 -12.08
C GLY A 100 3.84 9.90 -11.24
N SER A 101 3.03 10.85 -10.77
CA SER A 101 1.72 10.57 -10.20
C SER A 101 0.81 9.87 -11.22
N ARG A 102 -0.15 9.10 -10.73
CA ARG A 102 -1.14 8.42 -11.58
C ARG A 102 -2.44 9.20 -11.58
N GLU A 103 -2.89 9.59 -12.76
CA GLU A 103 -4.21 10.21 -12.94
C GLU A 103 -5.24 9.15 -13.30
N ILE A 104 -6.31 9.07 -12.52
CA ILE A 104 -7.43 8.16 -12.72
C ILE A 104 -8.66 9.02 -13.04
N ARG A 105 -9.06 9.04 -14.30
CA ARG A 105 -10.25 9.74 -14.75
C ARG A 105 -11.44 8.79 -14.73
N VAL A 106 -12.50 9.21 -14.07
CA VAL A 106 -13.73 8.46 -13.91
C VAL A 106 -14.86 9.16 -14.63
N THR A 107 -15.55 8.43 -15.50
CA THR A 107 -16.76 8.87 -16.18
C THR A 107 -17.93 8.00 -15.75
N ALA A 108 -18.99 8.62 -15.27
CA ALA A 108 -20.19 7.94 -14.78
C ALA A 108 -21.46 8.69 -15.14
N VAL A 109 -22.60 8.05 -14.93
CA VAL A 109 -23.90 8.66 -15.04
C VAL A 109 -24.58 8.62 -13.68
N ALA A 110 -24.98 9.78 -13.16
CA ALA A 110 -25.81 9.90 -11.97
C ALA A 110 -27.28 9.76 -12.37
N VAL A 111 -28.01 8.88 -11.68
CA VAL A 111 -29.39 8.54 -11.98
C VAL A 111 -30.26 8.73 -10.72
N ALA A 112 -31.39 9.44 -10.89
CA ALA A 112 -32.37 9.68 -9.83
C ALA A 112 -33.78 9.68 -10.40
N ALA A 113 -34.79 9.48 -9.55
CA ALA A 113 -36.19 9.58 -9.97
C ALA A 113 -36.57 11.00 -10.41
N ASP A 114 -36.02 12.02 -9.75
CA ASP A 114 -36.33 13.43 -10.02
C ASP A 114 -35.14 14.35 -9.74
N GLY A 115 -35.31 15.64 -10.00
CA GLY A 115 -34.26 16.65 -9.87
C GLY A 115 -33.83 16.93 -8.44
N GLU A 116 -34.72 16.79 -7.45
CA GLU A 116 -34.41 16.96 -6.04
C GLU A 116 -33.46 15.86 -5.55
N ALA A 117 -33.81 14.61 -5.84
CA ALA A 117 -33.01 13.45 -5.53
C ALA A 117 -31.64 13.48 -6.24
N LEU A 118 -31.60 13.94 -7.48
CA LEU A 118 -30.35 14.14 -8.21
C LEU A 118 -29.45 15.19 -7.53
N ALA A 119 -30.03 16.32 -7.10
CA ALA A 119 -29.27 17.37 -6.42
C ALA A 119 -28.68 16.88 -5.08
N GLU A 120 -29.44 16.08 -4.34
CA GLU A 120 -28.98 15.45 -3.09
C GLU A 120 -27.83 14.46 -3.33
N GLY A 121 -27.98 13.59 -4.33
CA GLY A 121 -26.93 12.63 -4.71
C GLY A 121 -25.64 13.30 -5.18
N LEU A 122 -25.74 14.40 -5.95
CA LEU A 122 -24.56 15.17 -6.36
C LEU A 122 -23.93 15.94 -5.21
N ALA A 123 -24.71 16.39 -4.22
CA ALA A 123 -24.20 17.02 -3.01
C ALA A 123 -23.41 15.99 -2.18
N TRP A 124 -23.98 14.81 -1.97
CA TRP A 124 -23.26 13.68 -1.33
C TRP A 124 -21.94 13.36 -2.03
N LEU A 125 -21.96 13.24 -3.37
CA LEU A 125 -20.75 12.92 -4.12
C LEU A 125 -19.65 13.99 -3.93
N ARG A 126 -20.03 15.27 -3.93
CA ARG A 126 -19.09 16.36 -3.68
C ARG A 126 -18.49 16.26 -2.27
N ASP A 127 -19.31 15.96 -1.28
CA ASP A 127 -18.87 15.82 0.11
C ASP A 127 -17.87 14.69 0.28
N VAL A 128 -18.17 13.50 -0.25
CA VAL A 128 -17.26 12.34 -0.22
C VAL A 128 -15.95 12.62 -0.95
N LEU A 129 -16.00 13.33 -2.06
CA LEU A 129 -14.83 13.68 -2.86
C LEU A 129 -14.05 14.88 -2.32
N ALA A 130 -14.68 15.79 -1.55
CA ALA A 130 -14.05 17.01 -1.07
C ALA A 130 -12.82 16.80 -0.19
N GLY A 131 -12.70 15.64 0.45
CA GLY A 131 -11.58 15.37 1.31
C GLY A 131 -11.81 15.77 2.77
N GLU A 132 -10.97 15.26 3.63
CA GLU A 132 -10.96 15.65 5.04
C GLU A 132 -10.19 16.97 5.21
N ASP A 133 -10.62 17.77 6.17
CA ASP A 133 -9.88 18.95 6.57
C ASP A 133 -8.54 18.55 7.23
N CYS A 134 -7.45 18.81 6.54
CA CYS A 134 -6.09 18.57 7.01
C CYS A 134 -5.59 19.65 8.00
N SER A 135 -6.46 20.44 8.56
CA SER A 135 -6.08 21.47 9.55
C SER A 135 -5.64 20.89 10.90
N ASP A 136 -5.99 19.64 11.19
CA ASP A 136 -5.55 18.94 12.41
C ASP A 136 -4.22 18.20 12.21
N PRO A 137 -3.10 18.73 12.71
CA PRO A 137 -1.78 18.11 12.54
C PRO A 137 -1.61 16.78 13.28
N SER A 138 -2.55 16.42 14.18
CA SER A 138 -2.53 15.11 14.85
C SER A 138 -3.09 14.00 13.97
N ARG A 139 -3.76 14.32 12.87
CA ARG A 139 -4.29 13.37 11.91
C ARG A 139 -3.22 13.04 10.85
N LEU A 140 -2.81 11.79 10.83
CA LEU A 140 -2.05 11.22 9.70
C LEU A 140 -2.87 11.21 8.39
N ALA A 141 -4.10 11.65 8.41
CA ALA A 141 -5.08 11.66 7.33
C ALA A 141 -4.75 12.62 6.16
N CYS A 142 -3.76 13.50 6.33
CA CYS A 142 -3.28 14.37 5.24
C CYS A 142 -2.41 13.66 4.21
N LEU A 143 -2.32 12.35 4.25
CA LEU A 143 -1.59 11.54 3.26
C LEU A 143 -2.41 11.21 1.99
N GLY A 144 -3.57 11.83 1.81
CA GLY A 144 -4.49 11.52 0.72
C GLY A 144 -5.41 10.34 1.05
N LYS A 145 -6.28 10.02 0.08
CA LYS A 145 -7.34 9.02 0.20
C LYS A 145 -6.90 7.69 -0.37
N ASP A 146 -7.38 6.60 0.20
CA ASP A 146 -7.25 5.26 -0.40
C ASP A 146 -8.39 5.04 -1.39
N VAL A 147 -8.03 4.75 -2.64
CA VAL A 147 -8.98 4.43 -3.70
C VAL A 147 -8.90 2.95 -4.01
N VAL A 148 -10.00 2.25 -3.80
CA VAL A 148 -10.11 0.83 -4.09
C VAL A 148 -10.97 0.63 -5.34
N MET A 149 -10.44 -0.12 -6.30
CA MET A 149 -11.12 -0.45 -7.54
C MET A 149 -11.16 -1.97 -7.73
N TYR A 150 -12.24 -2.44 -8.31
CA TYR A 150 -12.37 -3.80 -8.79
C TYR A 150 -12.38 -3.75 -10.32
N SER A 151 -11.45 -4.45 -10.95
CA SER A 151 -11.47 -4.60 -12.40
C SER A 151 -12.54 -5.62 -12.80
N ALA A 152 -13.15 -5.41 -13.96
CA ALA A 152 -14.04 -6.42 -14.53
C ALA A 152 -13.26 -7.70 -14.83
N VAL A 153 -13.80 -8.83 -14.41
CA VAL A 153 -13.16 -10.13 -14.56
C VAL A 153 -14.00 -11.01 -15.44
N PRO A 154 -13.44 -11.76 -16.38
CA PRO A 154 -14.11 -12.86 -17.04
C PRO A 154 -14.61 -13.87 -16.01
N GLU A 155 -15.78 -14.43 -16.26
CA GLU A 155 -16.54 -15.30 -15.32
C GLU A 155 -15.76 -16.49 -14.77
N ASP A 156 -14.69 -16.93 -15.45
CA ASP A 156 -13.94 -18.15 -15.14
C ASP A 156 -12.75 -17.95 -14.18
N LEU A 157 -12.45 -16.72 -13.73
CA LEU A 157 -11.22 -16.39 -13.02
C LEU A 157 -11.42 -15.73 -11.65
N MET A 158 -12.59 -15.87 -11.03
CA MET A 158 -12.90 -15.18 -9.78
C MET A 158 -12.26 -15.82 -8.54
N GLU A 159 -11.01 -15.52 -8.32
CA GLU A 159 -10.52 -15.33 -6.95
C GLU A 159 -10.60 -13.83 -6.65
N GLU A 160 -11.53 -13.45 -5.80
CA GLU A 160 -11.91 -12.08 -5.44
C GLU A 160 -10.73 -11.16 -5.12
N VAL A 161 -9.68 -11.71 -4.53
CA VAL A 161 -8.47 -11.03 -4.08
C VAL A 161 -7.63 -10.54 -5.26
N GLU A 162 -7.63 -11.23 -6.40
CA GLU A 162 -6.72 -10.91 -7.51
C GLU A 162 -7.10 -9.66 -8.30
N PHE A 163 -8.36 -9.25 -8.25
CA PHE A 163 -8.88 -8.15 -9.09
C PHE A 163 -9.13 -6.84 -8.33
N ARG A 164 -8.96 -6.87 -7.03
CA ARG A 164 -8.99 -5.67 -6.20
C ARG A 164 -7.65 -4.95 -6.30
N ARG A 165 -7.71 -3.67 -6.65
CA ARG A 165 -6.55 -2.78 -6.72
C ARG A 165 -6.77 -1.59 -5.81
N THR A 166 -5.75 -1.27 -5.01
CA THR A 166 -5.75 -0.10 -4.13
C THR A 166 -4.72 0.90 -4.64
N PHE A 167 -5.14 2.14 -4.78
CA PHE A 167 -4.28 3.28 -5.06
C PHE A 167 -4.21 4.13 -3.81
N TYR A 168 -3.01 4.38 -3.33
CA TYR A 168 -2.75 5.11 -2.10
C TYR A 168 -2.42 6.58 -2.37
N GLU A 169 -2.72 7.43 -1.38
CA GLU A 169 -2.39 8.85 -1.42
C GLU A 169 -3.06 9.56 -2.61
N ALA A 170 -4.31 9.22 -2.90
CA ALA A 170 -5.06 9.82 -3.99
C ALA A 170 -5.82 11.06 -3.51
N GLU A 171 -5.81 12.10 -4.34
CA GLU A 171 -6.61 13.31 -4.14
C GLU A 171 -7.46 13.61 -5.36
N VAL A 172 -8.60 14.24 -5.15
CA VAL A 172 -9.43 14.73 -6.24
C VAL A 172 -8.82 16.00 -6.80
N THR A 173 -8.33 15.92 -8.03
CA THR A 173 -7.69 17.04 -8.69
C THR A 173 -8.63 17.79 -9.64
N GLU A 174 -9.73 17.13 -10.05
CA GLU A 174 -10.73 17.75 -10.94
C GLU A 174 -12.12 17.15 -10.69
N GLY A 175 -13.13 18.00 -10.66
CA GLY A 175 -14.54 17.60 -10.54
C GLY A 175 -15.06 17.52 -9.08
N PRO A 176 -16.25 16.90 -8.87
CA PRO A 176 -17.10 16.29 -9.87
C PRO A 176 -17.76 17.35 -10.79
N LEU A 177 -17.64 17.14 -12.09
CA LEU A 177 -18.20 18.00 -13.14
C LEU A 177 -19.45 17.34 -13.74
N VAL A 178 -20.52 18.11 -13.90
CA VAL A 178 -21.68 17.68 -14.69
C VAL A 178 -21.37 18.01 -16.15
N THR A 179 -21.14 16.97 -16.96
CA THR A 179 -20.70 17.10 -18.34
C THR A 179 -21.86 17.12 -19.34
N LYS A 180 -22.96 16.43 -19.03
CA LYS A 180 -24.10 16.26 -19.93
C LYS A 180 -25.38 16.01 -19.15
N VAL A 181 -26.48 16.58 -19.65
CA VAL A 181 -27.83 16.29 -19.18
C VAL A 181 -28.51 15.37 -20.20
N TYR A 182 -29.04 14.26 -19.79
CA TYR A 182 -29.77 13.34 -20.67
C TYR A 182 -31.27 13.57 -20.52
N PRO A 183 -31.98 13.92 -21.58
CA PRO A 183 -33.41 14.14 -21.51
C PRO A 183 -34.12 12.79 -21.25
N SER A 184 -34.89 12.72 -20.18
CA SER A 184 -35.73 11.58 -19.85
C SER A 184 -37.06 12.09 -19.28
N LYS A 185 -38.15 11.32 -19.52
CA LYS A 185 -39.49 11.61 -18.96
C LYS A 185 -39.71 10.90 -17.60
N VAL A 186 -38.88 9.95 -17.30
CA VAL A 186 -39.07 9.04 -16.13
C VAL A 186 -37.99 9.17 -15.08
N ALA A 187 -36.91 9.89 -15.37
CA ALA A 187 -35.77 10.04 -14.47
C ALA A 187 -35.00 11.32 -14.73
N SER A 188 -34.25 11.78 -13.76
CA SER A 188 -33.23 12.80 -13.90
C SER A 188 -31.87 12.15 -14.05
N ILE A 189 -31.20 12.37 -15.19
CA ILE A 189 -29.98 11.67 -15.57
C ILE A 189 -28.93 12.69 -16.04
N VAL A 190 -27.73 12.65 -15.42
CA VAL A 190 -26.61 13.50 -15.81
C VAL A 190 -25.31 12.72 -15.91
N GLY A 191 -24.49 13.08 -16.88
CA GLY A 191 -23.10 12.63 -16.95
C GLY A 191 -22.25 13.35 -15.90
N VAL A 192 -21.42 12.62 -15.21
CA VAL A 192 -20.51 13.11 -14.18
C VAL A 192 -19.10 12.65 -14.50
N GLU A 193 -18.13 13.54 -14.37
CA GLU A 193 -16.71 13.25 -14.58
C GLU A 193 -15.89 13.83 -13.42
N PHE A 194 -14.91 13.07 -12.94
CA PHE A 194 -13.93 13.54 -11.96
C PHE A 194 -12.61 12.83 -12.15
N THR A 195 -11.53 13.48 -11.72
CA THR A 195 -10.16 12.97 -11.79
C THR A 195 -9.57 12.85 -10.40
N LEU A 196 -8.99 11.70 -10.14
CA LEU A 196 -8.22 11.41 -8.94
C LEU A 196 -6.75 11.31 -9.32
N THR A 197 -5.87 11.97 -8.58
CA THR A 197 -4.43 11.86 -8.76
C THR A 197 -3.83 11.13 -7.57
N ALA A 198 -3.33 9.92 -7.81
CA ALA A 198 -2.62 9.14 -6.80
C ALA A 198 -1.15 9.57 -6.75
N GLY A 199 -0.67 9.96 -5.57
CA GLY A 199 0.73 10.32 -5.34
C GLY A 199 1.67 9.14 -5.58
N LYS A 200 1.19 7.91 -5.34
CA LYS A 200 1.90 6.68 -5.72
C LYS A 200 1.42 6.18 -7.07
N PRO A 201 2.36 5.99 -8.02
CA PRO A 201 2.00 5.64 -9.41
C PRO A 201 1.55 4.19 -9.59
N TRP A 202 1.65 3.36 -8.57
CA TRP A 202 1.39 1.93 -8.66
C TRP A 202 0.02 1.56 -8.09
N ALA A 203 -0.55 0.50 -8.64
CA ALA A 203 -1.64 -0.23 -8.04
C ALA A 203 -1.09 -1.28 -7.07
N PHE A 204 -1.83 -1.57 -6.02
CA PHE A 204 -1.45 -2.58 -5.03
C PHE A 204 -2.58 -3.60 -4.87
N THR A 205 -2.20 -4.87 -4.80
CA THR A 205 -3.14 -5.92 -4.40
C THR A 205 -3.53 -5.75 -2.92
N PRO A 206 -4.60 -6.39 -2.45
CA PRO A 206 -4.86 -6.52 -1.03
C PRO A 206 -3.66 -7.12 -0.30
N THR A 207 -3.47 -6.72 0.95
CA THR A 207 -2.47 -7.35 1.81
C THR A 207 -2.90 -8.78 2.15
N THR A 208 -1.97 -9.71 2.03
CA THR A 208 -2.16 -11.11 2.39
C THR A 208 -1.29 -11.44 3.59
N ALA A 209 -1.87 -12.06 4.61
CA ALA A 209 -1.12 -12.54 5.77
C ALA A 209 -0.20 -13.69 5.35
N ILE A 210 1.09 -13.57 5.69
CA ILE A 210 2.11 -14.56 5.34
C ILE A 210 2.49 -15.38 6.57
N ALA A 211 2.86 -14.72 7.65
CA ALA A 211 3.36 -15.39 8.84
C ALA A 211 3.14 -14.57 10.11
N THR A 212 3.01 -15.29 11.22
CA THR A 212 3.07 -14.71 12.56
C THR A 212 4.16 -15.44 13.34
N LEU A 213 5.14 -14.70 13.81
CA LEU A 213 6.30 -15.21 14.55
C LEU A 213 6.17 -14.84 16.04
N ASP A 214 5.96 -15.84 16.86
CA ASP A 214 6.10 -15.72 18.32
C ASP A 214 7.58 -15.80 18.67
N MET A 215 8.17 -14.67 19.03
CA MET A 215 9.61 -14.57 19.30
C MET A 215 10.03 -15.23 20.62
N ASP A 216 9.10 -15.61 21.49
CA ASP A 216 9.43 -16.36 22.71
C ASP A 216 9.92 -17.76 22.41
N THR A 217 9.55 -18.31 21.26
CA THR A 217 10.04 -19.60 20.76
C THR A 217 11.23 -19.48 19.80
N ALA A 218 11.83 -18.28 19.69
CA ALA A 218 12.97 -18.05 18.81
C ALA A 218 14.23 -18.79 19.29
N LEU A 219 14.98 -19.33 18.34
CA LEU A 219 16.21 -20.05 18.63
C LEU A 219 17.36 -19.10 18.91
N HIS A 220 18.25 -19.54 19.81
CA HIS A 220 19.51 -18.83 20.03
C HIS A 220 20.39 -18.93 18.78
N PHE A 221 20.95 -17.81 18.38
CA PHE A 221 21.84 -17.67 17.23
C PHE A 221 23.07 -16.85 17.66
N ASP A 222 24.24 -17.47 17.52
CA ASP A 222 25.51 -16.79 17.72
C ASP A 222 25.99 -16.21 16.39
N ASP A 223 26.25 -14.92 16.39
CA ASP A 223 26.84 -14.18 15.29
C ASP A 223 28.24 -13.70 15.76
N PRO A 224 29.23 -14.60 15.76
CA PRO A 224 30.53 -14.32 16.42
C PRO A 224 31.33 -13.24 15.73
N GLU A 225 31.04 -12.96 14.48
CA GLU A 225 31.81 -11.99 13.70
C GLU A 225 31.11 -10.63 13.66
N GLY A 226 29.84 -10.56 14.12
CA GLY A 226 29.04 -9.32 14.11
C GLY A 226 29.13 -8.66 12.75
N GLU A 227 28.66 -9.36 11.70
CA GLU A 227 28.84 -8.93 10.32
C GLU A 227 28.42 -7.47 10.14
N ASP A 228 29.41 -6.60 10.06
CA ASP A 228 29.24 -5.23 9.61
C ASP A 228 29.01 -5.25 8.09
N CYS A 229 27.74 -5.30 7.71
CA CYS A 229 27.33 -5.24 6.31
C CYS A 229 27.51 -3.83 5.70
N SER A 230 28.36 -3.02 6.26
CA SER A 230 28.70 -1.72 5.70
C SER A 230 29.41 -1.89 4.35
N PRO A 231 28.89 -1.30 3.25
CA PRO A 231 29.60 -1.30 1.97
C PRO A 231 30.98 -0.67 2.05
N MET A 232 31.25 0.18 3.05
CA MET A 232 32.57 0.73 3.29
C MET A 232 33.53 -0.33 3.81
N ASN A 233 33.11 -1.25 4.66
CA ASN A 233 33.94 -2.34 5.12
C ASN A 233 34.18 -3.38 4.05
N ILE A 234 33.15 -3.75 3.29
CA ILE A 234 33.31 -4.63 2.13
C ILE A 234 34.29 -4.03 1.11
N ALA A 235 34.14 -2.75 0.79
CA ALA A 235 35.04 -2.06 -0.12
C ALA A 235 36.46 -1.93 0.46
N TYR A 236 36.60 -1.77 1.79
CA TYR A 236 37.89 -1.72 2.47
C TYR A 236 38.61 -3.07 2.43
N ASP A 237 37.91 -4.18 2.69
CA ASP A 237 38.46 -5.53 2.62
C ASP A 237 38.87 -5.88 1.18
N GLN A 238 38.03 -5.60 0.18
CA GLN A 238 38.37 -5.76 -1.23
C GLN A 238 39.60 -4.92 -1.61
N TYR A 239 39.72 -3.70 -1.09
CA TYR A 239 40.87 -2.83 -1.34
C TYR A 239 42.16 -3.38 -0.73
N ILE A 240 42.11 -3.98 0.47
CA ILE A 240 43.27 -4.56 1.15
C ILE A 240 43.77 -5.83 0.40
N ASP A 241 42.87 -6.63 -0.13
CA ASP A 241 43.19 -7.88 -0.81
C ASP A 241 43.54 -7.68 -2.29
N ASP A 242 43.32 -6.47 -2.84
CA ASP A 242 43.66 -6.17 -4.23
C ASP A 242 45.18 -6.12 -4.43
N PRO A 243 45.77 -6.99 -5.27
CA PRO A 243 47.21 -7.04 -5.51
C PRO A 243 47.80 -5.76 -6.11
N PHE A 244 46.96 -4.90 -6.71
CA PHE A 244 47.42 -3.59 -7.23
C PHE A 244 47.76 -2.59 -6.13
N PHE A 245 47.22 -2.79 -4.92
CA PHE A 245 47.45 -1.89 -3.78
C PHE A 245 48.44 -2.41 -2.75
N THR A 246 49.07 -3.57 -3.04
CA THR A 246 50.13 -4.12 -2.19
C THR A 246 51.32 -3.15 -2.18
N GLY A 247 51.58 -2.53 -1.03
CA GLY A 247 52.67 -1.58 -0.83
C GLY A 247 52.23 -0.13 -0.58
N ILE A 248 50.95 0.18 -0.73
CA ILE A 248 50.38 1.46 -0.32
C ILE A 248 50.06 1.39 1.19
N ALA A 249 50.35 2.47 1.92
CA ALA A 249 49.94 2.56 3.31
C ALA A 249 48.42 2.36 3.43
N ARG A 250 48.00 1.42 4.27
CA ARG A 250 46.58 1.12 4.50
C ARG A 250 45.84 2.42 4.85
N PRO A 251 44.74 2.74 4.16
CA PRO A 251 43.91 3.86 4.58
C PRO A 251 43.40 3.59 6.00
N PRO A 252 43.20 4.61 6.83
CA PRO A 252 42.60 4.42 8.14
C PRO A 252 41.24 3.76 7.98
N GLN A 253 40.98 2.72 8.80
CA GLN A 253 39.69 2.05 8.81
C GLN A 253 38.58 3.10 9.02
N PRO A 254 37.54 3.10 8.21
CA PRO A 254 36.45 4.05 8.39
C PRO A 254 35.88 3.91 9.80
N PRO A 255 35.54 5.01 10.47
CA PRO A 255 34.97 4.94 11.79
C PRO A 255 33.65 4.13 11.70
N THR A 256 33.57 3.10 12.50
CA THR A 256 32.35 2.32 12.67
C THR A 256 31.28 3.22 13.28
N VAL A 257 30.33 3.64 12.49
CA VAL A 257 29.29 4.62 12.86
C VAL A 257 28.15 3.97 13.66
N LEU A 258 28.21 2.66 13.88
CA LEU A 258 27.22 1.97 14.68
C LEU A 258 27.36 2.35 16.17
N PRO A 259 26.23 2.54 16.88
CA PRO A 259 26.28 2.71 18.33
C PRO A 259 27.12 1.61 18.97
N PRO A 260 28.03 1.92 19.89
CA PRO A 260 28.98 0.96 20.43
C PRO A 260 28.35 -0.30 21.03
N ASN A 261 27.10 -0.23 21.40
CA ASN A 261 26.34 -1.36 21.96
C ASN A 261 25.88 -2.41 20.93
N ILE A 262 25.90 -2.07 19.63
CA ILE A 262 25.46 -2.99 18.55
C ILE A 262 26.65 -3.81 18.06
N LEU A 263 27.85 -3.24 18.08
CA LEU A 263 29.10 -3.90 17.64
C LEU A 263 29.55 -5.07 18.53
N THR A 264 28.98 -5.19 19.72
CA THR A 264 29.36 -6.22 20.69
C THR A 264 28.33 -7.31 20.86
N VAL A 265 27.22 -7.30 20.09
CA VAL A 265 26.19 -8.33 20.19
C VAL A 265 26.60 -9.53 19.34
N THR A 266 27.13 -10.52 20.01
CA THR A 266 27.51 -11.80 19.41
C THR A 266 26.42 -12.87 19.52
N SER A 267 25.29 -12.53 20.14
CA SER A 267 24.23 -13.50 20.43
C SER A 267 22.86 -12.88 20.20
N TRP A 268 22.03 -13.56 19.44
CA TRP A 268 20.69 -13.16 19.04
C TRP A 268 19.68 -14.27 19.30
N ARG A 269 18.41 -13.92 19.33
CA ARG A 269 17.30 -14.87 19.19
C ARG A 269 16.69 -14.67 17.82
N ARG A 270 16.77 -15.69 16.97
CA ARG A 270 16.33 -15.66 15.57
C ARG A 270 15.10 -16.52 15.35
N LYS A 271 14.16 -15.99 14.60
CA LYS A 271 13.08 -16.73 13.99
C LYS A 271 12.95 -16.39 12.51
N THR A 272 12.51 -17.37 11.72
CA THR A 272 12.41 -17.23 10.27
C THR A 272 11.00 -17.49 9.77
N ALA A 273 10.62 -16.84 8.67
CA ALA A 273 9.41 -17.12 7.93
C ALA A 273 9.71 -17.16 6.43
N ALA A 274 9.15 -18.14 5.73
CA ALA A 274 9.22 -18.19 4.28
C ALA A 274 8.12 -17.29 3.69
N ILE A 275 8.47 -16.50 2.69
CA ILE A 275 7.51 -15.76 1.86
C ILE A 275 7.18 -16.67 0.69
N PRO A 276 5.92 -17.12 0.58
CA PRO A 276 5.54 -18.14 -0.38
C PRO A 276 5.73 -17.67 -1.83
N PRO A 277 6.01 -18.60 -2.75
CA PRO A 277 6.33 -18.30 -4.14
C PRO A 277 5.12 -17.95 -5.03
N HIS A 278 3.90 -17.84 -4.52
CA HIS A 278 2.75 -17.52 -5.38
C HIS A 278 2.75 -16.10 -5.95
N PHE A 279 3.69 -15.29 -5.53
CA PHE A 279 3.96 -14.00 -6.17
C PHE A 279 4.92 -14.11 -7.36
N THR A 280 5.44 -15.31 -7.68
CA THR A 280 6.47 -15.52 -8.71
C THR A 280 5.98 -15.35 -10.14
N GLU A 281 4.68 -15.45 -10.38
CA GLU A 281 4.07 -15.33 -11.70
C GLU A 281 3.82 -13.88 -12.14
N ARG A 282 4.10 -12.90 -11.27
CA ARG A 282 3.80 -11.48 -11.52
C ARG A 282 5.08 -10.66 -11.72
N TRP A 283 5.00 -9.67 -12.57
CA TRP A 283 6.10 -8.74 -12.89
C TRP A 283 6.19 -7.55 -11.91
N GLY A 284 5.76 -7.72 -10.69
CA GLY A 284 5.68 -6.66 -9.70
C GLY A 284 6.80 -6.69 -8.66
N ARG A 285 6.53 -6.02 -7.58
CA ARG A 285 7.34 -6.03 -6.36
C ARG A 285 6.49 -6.42 -5.17
N VAL A 286 7.00 -7.31 -4.34
CA VAL A 286 6.39 -7.62 -3.04
C VAL A 286 6.76 -6.53 -2.04
N MET A 287 5.76 -5.92 -1.46
CA MET A 287 5.89 -4.84 -0.48
C MET A 287 5.52 -5.38 0.90
N PRO A 288 6.48 -5.57 1.81
CA PRO A 288 6.19 -6.10 3.14
C PRO A 288 5.49 -5.08 4.03
N LEU A 289 4.52 -5.57 4.80
CA LEU A 289 3.88 -4.89 5.91
C LEU A 289 4.20 -5.69 7.18
N VAL A 290 4.98 -5.12 8.07
CA VAL A 290 5.40 -5.81 9.30
C VAL A 290 4.78 -5.13 10.51
N LEU A 291 4.12 -5.93 11.35
CA LEU A 291 3.59 -5.48 12.63
C LEU A 291 4.39 -6.13 13.75
N VAL A 292 4.85 -5.33 14.70
CA VAL A 292 5.62 -5.80 15.86
C VAL A 292 4.90 -5.39 17.13
N GLY A 293 4.28 -6.35 17.78
CA GLY A 293 3.65 -6.18 19.09
C GLY A 293 4.63 -6.42 20.23
N THR A 294 4.66 -5.52 21.21
CA THR A 294 5.43 -5.69 22.45
C THR A 294 4.51 -5.95 23.62
N GLY A 295 4.92 -6.85 24.52
CA GLY A 295 4.23 -7.10 25.78
C GLY A 295 4.55 -6.07 26.87
N ALA A 296 4.66 -6.50 28.11
CA ALA A 296 4.90 -5.65 29.28
C ALA A 296 6.28 -4.97 29.29
N THR A 297 7.22 -5.43 28.46
CA THR A 297 8.58 -4.90 28.37
C THR A 297 8.80 -4.19 27.04
N ALA A 298 9.57 -3.10 27.08
CA ALA A 298 9.98 -2.41 25.86
C ALA A 298 11.00 -3.26 25.09
N LEU A 299 10.90 -3.24 23.77
CA LEU A 299 11.84 -3.89 22.89
C LEU A 299 13.01 -2.95 22.58
N GLN A 300 14.22 -3.43 22.77
CA GLN A 300 15.43 -2.75 22.38
C GLN A 300 16.05 -3.49 21.23
N TYR A 301 16.17 -2.81 20.08
CA TYR A 301 16.80 -3.31 18.89
C TYR A 301 16.17 -4.56 18.27
N LEU A 302 15.55 -4.34 17.15
CA LEU A 302 14.98 -5.38 16.31
C LEU A 302 15.62 -5.30 14.92
N ARG A 303 16.05 -6.43 14.39
CA ARG A 303 16.56 -6.57 13.04
C ARG A 303 15.66 -7.52 12.25
N ILE A 304 15.11 -7.06 11.13
CA ILE A 304 14.34 -7.89 10.20
C ILE A 304 15.01 -7.81 8.84
N ARG A 305 15.38 -8.96 8.27
CA ARG A 305 16.03 -9.05 6.95
C ARG A 305 15.29 -9.99 6.02
N PHE A 306 15.36 -9.70 4.73
CA PHE A 306 14.74 -10.51 3.68
C PHE A 306 15.84 -11.07 2.77
N TYR A 307 16.04 -12.38 2.87
CA TYR A 307 17.03 -13.11 2.10
C TYR A 307 16.37 -13.84 0.95
N ARG A 308 16.96 -13.75 -0.23
CA ARG A 308 16.52 -14.53 -1.39
C ARG A 308 16.81 -16.00 -1.16
N GLU A 309 15.91 -16.88 -1.59
CA GLU A 309 16.11 -18.32 -1.52
C GLU A 309 17.43 -18.73 -2.23
N GLY A 310 18.19 -19.60 -1.58
CA GLY A 310 19.52 -20.03 -2.04
C GLY A 310 20.68 -19.17 -1.53
N HIS A 311 20.43 -18.06 -0.86
CA HIS A 311 21.44 -17.27 -0.18
C HIS A 311 21.52 -17.71 1.32
N GLY A 312 22.70 -17.62 1.90
CA GLY A 312 22.88 -17.88 3.34
C GLY A 312 22.11 -16.85 4.17
N LEU A 313 21.55 -17.27 5.31
CA LEU A 313 20.81 -16.38 6.22
C LEU A 313 21.71 -15.54 7.13
N ASP A 314 23.02 -15.70 7.01
CA ASP A 314 24.02 -15.13 7.90
C ASP A 314 24.89 -14.07 7.18
N GLY A 315 24.69 -13.89 5.89
CA GLY A 315 25.47 -12.96 5.09
C GLY A 315 24.85 -11.58 4.94
N CYS A 316 25.62 -10.69 4.30
CA CYS A 316 25.19 -9.35 3.94
C CYS A 316 24.41 -9.29 2.61
N ASP A 317 24.09 -10.42 2.02
CA ASP A 317 23.39 -10.51 0.73
C ASP A 317 21.86 -10.63 0.95
N PHE A 318 21.27 -9.57 1.51
CA PHE A 318 19.83 -9.44 1.70
C PHE A 318 19.25 -8.35 0.77
N ASP A 319 18.03 -8.57 0.29
CA ASP A 319 17.33 -7.64 -0.62
C ASP A 319 16.62 -6.49 0.13
N GLY A 320 16.47 -6.59 1.43
CA GLY A 320 15.83 -5.56 2.24
C GLY A 320 15.99 -5.77 3.75
N GLU A 321 15.93 -4.69 4.50
CA GLU A 321 16.14 -4.70 5.95
C GLU A 321 15.28 -3.65 6.65
N PHE A 322 14.81 -4.00 7.86
CA PHE A 322 14.32 -3.06 8.87
C PHE A 322 15.20 -3.17 10.11
N LEU A 323 15.83 -2.07 10.49
CA LEU A 323 16.50 -1.92 11.76
C LEU A 323 15.73 -0.94 12.62
N VAL A 324 15.27 -1.38 13.78
CA VAL A 324 14.47 -0.59 14.72
C VAL A 324 15.23 -0.46 16.03
N SER A 325 15.47 0.77 16.46
CA SER A 325 16.24 1.04 17.67
C SER A 325 15.49 0.73 18.96
N TYR A 326 14.18 0.99 18.99
CA TYR A 326 13.38 0.90 20.20
C TYR A 326 11.89 0.81 19.90
N ILE A 327 11.15 0.00 20.66
CA ILE A 327 9.68 -0.02 20.68
C ILE A 327 9.21 0.03 22.12
N PRO A 328 8.36 1.00 22.53
CA PRO A 328 7.84 1.06 23.89
C PRO A 328 7.05 -0.19 24.28
N ALA A 329 6.93 -0.46 25.57
CA ALA A 329 6.11 -1.55 26.08
C ALA A 329 4.62 -1.36 25.75
N SER A 330 3.89 -2.46 25.57
CA SER A 330 2.46 -2.49 25.29
C SER A 330 2.05 -1.64 24.08
N CYS A 331 2.90 -1.65 23.05
CA CYS A 331 2.71 -0.90 21.81
C CYS A 331 2.78 -1.84 20.60
N THR A 332 2.21 -1.40 19.50
CA THR A 332 2.39 -2.07 18.20
C THR A 332 3.09 -1.12 17.23
N LEU A 333 4.25 -1.52 16.74
CA LEU A 333 4.94 -0.84 15.65
C LEU A 333 4.42 -1.41 14.32
N THR A 334 4.00 -0.54 13.42
CA THR A 334 3.63 -0.88 12.04
C THR A 334 4.69 -0.33 11.09
N LEU A 335 5.32 -1.21 10.32
CA LEU A 335 6.29 -0.89 9.28
C LEU A 335 5.63 -1.15 7.92
N ASP A 336 5.17 -0.11 7.27
CA ASP A 336 4.41 -0.17 6.03
C ASP A 336 5.29 0.25 4.84
N ALA A 337 5.81 -0.73 4.10
CA ALA A 337 6.61 -0.46 2.90
C ALA A 337 5.77 0.06 1.73
N ILE A 338 4.46 -0.19 1.72
CA ILE A 338 3.53 0.31 0.71
C ILE A 338 3.42 1.84 0.83
N ARG A 339 3.06 2.32 2.03
CA ARG A 339 2.93 3.76 2.32
C ARG A 339 4.28 4.43 2.64
N ARG A 340 5.32 3.63 2.84
CA ARG A 340 6.64 4.09 3.31
C ARG A 340 6.52 4.86 4.63
N SER A 341 5.78 4.29 5.55
CA SER A 341 5.50 4.87 6.86
C SER A 341 5.78 3.91 7.99
N ALA A 342 6.27 4.44 9.09
CA ALA A 342 6.39 3.72 10.35
C ALA A 342 5.57 4.44 11.41
N THR A 343 4.73 3.70 12.13
CA THR A 343 3.88 4.24 13.17
C THR A 343 3.85 3.34 14.39
N ILE A 344 3.72 3.92 15.57
CA ILE A 344 3.48 3.20 16.82
C ILE A 344 2.05 3.47 17.27
N THR A 345 1.29 2.40 17.44
CA THR A 345 -0.01 2.42 18.09
C THR A 345 0.17 2.05 19.56
N ARG A 346 -0.22 2.95 20.46
CA ARG A 346 -0.19 2.76 21.91
C ARG A 346 -1.42 1.99 22.39
N ALA A 347 -1.38 1.50 23.62
CA ALA A 347 -2.50 0.79 24.24
C ALA A 347 -3.79 1.60 24.33
N ASP A 348 -3.71 2.93 24.36
CA ASP A 348 -4.85 3.86 24.35
C ASP A 348 -5.41 4.11 22.94
N GLY A 349 -4.85 3.47 21.91
CA GLY A 349 -5.22 3.67 20.51
C GLY A 349 -4.56 4.88 19.84
N THR A 350 -3.75 5.67 20.55
CA THR A 350 -3.03 6.81 19.98
C THR A 350 -1.97 6.31 18.99
N VAL A 351 -1.97 6.86 17.78
CA VAL A 351 -1.00 6.57 16.72
C VAL A 351 -0.01 7.71 16.61
N VAL A 352 1.28 7.40 16.67
CA VAL A 352 2.36 8.37 16.55
C VAL A 352 3.36 7.95 15.46
N PRO A 353 3.96 8.91 14.71
CA PRO A 353 5.00 8.60 13.74
C PRO A 353 6.25 8.00 14.40
N ALA A 354 6.81 6.94 13.80
CA ALA A 354 7.96 6.20 14.30
C ALA A 354 9.15 6.11 13.33
N GLY A 355 9.14 6.88 12.25
CA GLY A 355 10.22 6.87 11.25
C GLY A 355 11.60 7.21 11.81
N HIS A 356 11.67 7.97 12.89
CA HIS A 356 12.92 8.31 13.60
C HIS A 356 13.56 7.12 14.33
N LEU A 357 12.84 6.02 14.49
CA LEU A 357 13.33 4.79 15.12
C LEU A 357 14.00 3.84 14.11
N LEU A 358 13.86 4.13 12.80
CA LEU A 358 14.42 3.33 11.72
C LEU A 358 15.79 3.88 11.31
N PHE A 359 16.72 2.98 11.05
CA PHE A 359 18.05 3.35 10.57
C PHE A 359 18.58 2.28 9.59
N GLY A 360 19.57 2.64 8.79
CA GLY A 360 20.27 1.71 7.90
C GLY A 360 21.45 1.05 8.59
N SER A 361 21.79 -0.18 8.20
CA SER A 361 22.86 -0.97 8.81
C SER A 361 24.26 -0.36 8.71
N ASP A 362 24.46 0.51 7.74
CA ASP A 362 25.77 1.06 7.34
C ASP A 362 25.88 2.59 7.52
N GLY A 363 24.98 3.16 8.34
CA GLY A 363 24.90 4.63 8.53
C GLY A 363 24.28 5.35 7.32
N ARG A 364 23.78 4.63 6.32
CA ARG A 364 22.98 5.19 5.23
C ARG A 364 21.58 5.53 5.70
N PRO A 365 20.90 6.44 4.98
CA PRO A 365 19.48 6.62 5.21
C PRO A 365 18.73 5.31 5.03
N PHE A 366 17.77 5.04 5.92
CA PHE A 366 16.91 3.89 5.83
C PHE A 366 16.20 3.81 4.46
N GLN A 367 16.14 2.60 3.90
CA GLN A 367 15.45 2.33 2.64
C GLN A 367 14.34 1.30 2.85
N TRP A 368 13.15 1.60 2.34
CA TRP A 368 12.00 0.70 2.44
C TRP A 368 12.23 -0.55 1.59
N PRO A 369 12.10 -1.76 2.16
CA PRO A 369 12.22 -3.00 1.42
C PRO A 369 11.23 -3.09 0.27
N SER A 370 11.70 -3.63 -0.86
CA SER A 370 10.91 -3.84 -2.07
C SER A 370 11.46 -5.07 -2.77
N LEU A 371 10.80 -6.21 -2.56
CA LEU A 371 11.28 -7.53 -2.96
C LEU A 371 10.82 -7.87 -4.39
N GLY A 372 11.63 -8.62 -5.13
CA GLY A 372 11.26 -9.05 -6.50
C GLY A 372 10.23 -10.19 -6.46
N CYS A 373 9.11 -10.06 -7.18
CA CYS A 373 8.07 -11.10 -7.22
C CYS A 373 8.56 -12.45 -7.78
N GLN A 374 9.61 -12.44 -8.59
CA GLN A 374 10.16 -13.64 -9.23
C GLN A 374 11.00 -14.52 -8.30
N TYR A 375 11.22 -14.10 -7.06
CA TYR A 375 12.06 -14.83 -6.12
C TYR A 375 11.25 -15.24 -4.88
N SER A 376 11.56 -16.41 -4.34
CA SER A 376 11.17 -16.78 -2.99
C SER A 376 12.10 -16.11 -1.99
N TYR A 377 11.56 -15.75 -0.83
CA TYR A 377 12.33 -15.08 0.22
C TYR A 377 12.16 -15.78 1.56
N THR A 378 13.19 -15.66 2.39
CA THR A 378 13.11 -15.98 3.82
C THR A 378 13.29 -14.69 4.59
N MET A 379 12.29 -14.34 5.41
CA MET A 379 12.41 -13.29 6.41
C MET A 379 13.07 -13.82 7.66
N THR A 380 14.05 -13.12 8.20
CA THR A 380 14.60 -13.35 9.55
C THR A 380 14.17 -12.22 10.47
N ALA A 381 13.79 -12.54 11.69
CA ALA A 381 13.56 -11.60 12.77
C ALA A 381 14.51 -11.91 13.91
N ASP A 382 15.37 -10.96 14.26
CA ASP A 382 16.44 -11.08 15.26
C ASP A 382 16.21 -10.11 16.41
N LEU A 383 16.25 -10.64 17.64
CA LEU A 383 16.11 -9.89 18.89
C LEU A 383 17.31 -10.12 19.80
N PHE A 384 17.58 -9.17 20.70
CA PHE A 384 18.54 -9.38 21.78
C PHE A 384 18.07 -10.48 22.75
N PRO A 385 19.00 -11.23 23.33
CA PRO A 385 18.70 -12.17 24.41
C PRO A 385 18.00 -11.47 25.57
N GLY A 386 17.07 -12.21 26.21
CA GLY A 386 16.36 -11.71 27.41
C GLY A 386 15.14 -10.83 27.13
N GLN A 387 14.80 -10.59 25.87
CA GLN A 387 13.53 -9.94 25.51
C GLN A 387 12.45 -10.99 25.34
N ALA A 388 11.24 -10.71 25.81
CA ALA A 388 10.10 -11.62 25.79
C ALA A 388 8.81 -10.89 25.40
N ASP A 389 7.75 -11.65 25.15
CA ASP A 389 6.43 -11.16 24.77
C ASP A 389 6.44 -10.31 23.49
N VAL A 390 7.20 -10.74 22.48
CA VAL A 390 7.29 -10.07 21.19
C VAL A 390 6.65 -10.92 20.11
N LEU A 391 5.67 -10.31 19.40
CA LEU A 391 5.00 -10.92 18.26
C LEU A 391 5.32 -10.13 16.99
N VAL A 392 5.81 -10.82 15.97
CA VAL A 392 6.10 -10.23 14.65
C VAL A 392 5.15 -10.83 13.63
N THR A 393 4.30 -10.01 13.01
CA THR A 393 3.41 -10.44 11.94
C THR A 393 3.91 -9.86 10.62
N LEU A 394 3.98 -10.71 9.61
CA LEU A 394 4.34 -10.32 8.25
C LEU A 394 3.12 -10.50 7.34
N ASP A 395 2.69 -9.42 6.75
CA ASP A 395 1.76 -9.37 5.62
C ASP A 395 2.51 -8.83 4.40
N ALA A 396 1.99 -9.06 3.23
CA ALA A 396 2.54 -8.46 2.01
C ALA A 396 1.46 -8.11 1.00
N ALA A 397 1.74 -7.11 0.17
CA ALA A 397 0.98 -6.78 -1.02
C ALA A 397 1.90 -6.76 -2.24
N VAL A 398 1.34 -7.02 -3.42
CA VAL A 398 2.07 -6.89 -4.68
C VAL A 398 1.82 -5.50 -5.24
N ARG A 399 2.90 -4.84 -5.65
CA ARG A 399 2.90 -3.58 -6.39
C ARG A 399 2.99 -3.87 -7.88
N GLU A 400 2.00 -3.41 -8.64
CA GLU A 400 1.89 -3.54 -10.11
C GLU A 400 2.07 -2.21 -10.83
#